data_73cc119cfbcee0b768be5ed6a8ef826c
#
_entry.id   73cc119cfbcee0b768be5ed6a8ef826c
#
_cell.length_a   1.000
_cell.length_b   1.000
_cell.length_c   1.000
_cell.angle_alpha   90.00
_cell.angle_beta   90.00
_cell.angle_gamma   90.00
#
_symmetry.space_group_name_H-M   'P 1'
#
loop_
_entity.id
_entity.type
_entity.pdbx_description
1 polymer ?
#
loop_
_entity_poly.entity_id
_entity_poly.type
_entity_poly.pdbx_seq_one_letter_code
_entity_poly.pdbx_strand_id
1 'polypeptide(L)' 'MLSDTERRELEDAVKHYPDKRGATIDALLTIQRRRGWISDDTLLEIAQFLEITVEDVDSVATFYNLIFR' A
#
# COMPACT_ATOMS: atom_id res chain seq x y z
N MET A 1 9.58 -4.67 -7.13
CA MET A 1 8.59 -4.34 -8.16
C MET A 1 7.31 -5.14 -7.95
N LEU A 2 6.16 -4.53 -8.14
CA LEU A 2 4.89 -5.24 -7.96
C LEU A 2 4.68 -6.28 -9.05
N SER A 3 4.32 -7.50 -8.63
CA SER A 3 3.96 -8.54 -9.57
C SER A 3 2.55 -8.30 -10.12
N ASP A 4 2.19 -9.01 -11.19
CA ASP A 4 0.85 -8.90 -11.74
C ASP A 4 -0.22 -9.29 -10.73
N THR A 5 0.04 -10.32 -9.93
CA THR A 5 -0.88 -10.77 -8.89
C THR A 5 -1.03 -9.70 -7.81
N GLU A 6 0.06 -9.10 -7.37
CA GLU A 6 0.03 -8.03 -6.38
C GLU A 6 -0.74 -6.82 -6.90
N ARG A 7 -0.52 -6.48 -8.16
CA ARG A 7 -1.22 -5.36 -8.79
C ARG A 7 -2.72 -5.59 -8.84
N ARG A 8 -3.14 -6.81 -9.19
CA ARG A 8 -4.56 -7.15 -9.22
C ARG A 8 -5.20 -7.06 -7.85
N GLU A 9 -4.48 -7.52 -6.82
CA GLU A 9 -4.99 -7.43 -5.45
C GLU A 9 -5.11 -5.98 -5.00
N LEU A 10 -4.16 -5.14 -5.39
CA LEU A 10 -4.23 -3.71 -5.07
C LEU A 10 -5.38 -3.04 -5.79
N GLU A 11 -5.60 -3.37 -7.06
CA GLU A 11 -6.73 -2.83 -7.81
C GLU A 11 -8.06 -3.20 -7.16
N ASP A 12 -8.18 -4.44 -6.71
CA ASP A 12 -9.38 -4.91 -6.03
C ASP A 12 -9.58 -4.18 -4.70
N ALA A 13 -8.51 -4.02 -3.93
CA ALA A 13 -8.57 -3.31 -2.66
C ALA A 13 -9.02 -1.86 -2.84
N VAL A 14 -8.47 -1.18 -3.84
CA VAL A 14 -8.79 0.23 -4.10
C VAL A 14 -10.27 0.40 -4.46
N LYS A 15 -10.85 -0.56 -5.16
CA LYS A 15 -12.27 -0.49 -5.55
C LYS A 15 -13.23 -0.45 -4.38
N HIS A 16 -12.83 -0.98 -3.24
CA HIS A 16 -13.69 -1.03 -2.05
C HIS A 16 -13.70 0.27 -1.26
N TYR A 17 -12.83 1.22 -1.59
CA TYR A 17 -12.69 2.44 -0.80
C TYR A 17 -12.91 3.68 -1.67
N PRO A 18 -13.82 4.58 -1.25
CA PRO A 18 -14.06 5.81 -1.99
C PRO A 18 -12.93 6.82 -1.85
N ASP A 19 -12.12 6.72 -0.80
CA ASP A 19 -11.01 7.65 -0.59
C ASP A 19 -9.67 6.91 -0.66
N LYS A 20 -8.61 7.68 -0.92
CA LYS A 20 -7.28 7.11 -1.08
C LYS A 20 -6.65 6.69 0.24
N ARG A 21 -7.08 7.28 1.35
CA ARG A 21 -6.50 6.96 2.65
C ARG A 21 -6.86 5.54 3.09
N GLY A 22 -8.15 5.18 2.99
CA GLY A 22 -8.57 3.82 3.28
C GLY A 22 -7.95 2.82 2.34
N ALA A 23 -7.89 3.17 1.04
CA ALA A 23 -7.24 2.34 0.04
C ALA A 23 -5.75 2.14 0.35
N THR A 24 -5.08 3.17 0.84
CA THR A 24 -3.66 3.09 1.20
C THR A 24 -3.43 2.07 2.30
N ILE A 25 -4.23 2.09 3.36
CA ILE A 25 -4.11 1.14 4.46
C ILE A 25 -4.28 -0.29 3.95
N ASP A 26 -5.32 -0.53 3.16
CA ASP A 26 -5.59 -1.86 2.64
C ASP A 26 -4.50 -2.32 1.68
N ALA A 27 -3.98 -1.42 0.86
CA ALA A 27 -2.88 -1.72 -0.05
C ALA A 27 -1.63 -2.13 0.73
N LEU A 28 -1.29 -1.39 1.78
CA LEU A 28 -0.14 -1.71 2.60
C LEU A 28 -0.29 -3.08 3.27
N LEU A 29 -1.47 -3.36 3.81
CA LEU A 29 -1.73 -4.65 4.46
C LEU A 29 -1.68 -5.80 3.46
N THR A 30 -2.21 -5.59 2.25
CA THR A 30 -2.20 -6.60 1.21
C THR A 30 -0.77 -7.01 0.84
N ILE A 31 0.09 -6.04 0.62
CA ILE A 31 1.49 -6.31 0.26
C ILE A 31 2.25 -6.89 1.45
N GLN A 32 1.99 -6.38 2.66
CA GLN A 32 2.64 -6.91 3.85
C GLN A 32 2.33 -8.38 4.08
N ARG A 33 1.09 -8.79 3.85
CA ARG A 33 0.72 -10.20 3.98
C ARG A 33 1.51 -11.11 3.04
N ARG A 34 1.87 -10.59 1.87
CA ARG A 34 2.65 -11.35 0.89
C ARG A 34 4.14 -11.35 1.19
N ARG A 35 4.67 -10.20 1.60
CA ARG A 35 6.11 -9.99 1.73
C ARG A 35 6.64 -10.03 3.16
N GLY A 36 5.75 -9.93 4.13
CA GLY A 36 6.11 -9.95 5.54
C GLY A 36 6.47 -8.58 6.11
N TRP A 37 6.82 -7.61 5.28
CA TRP A 37 7.14 -6.26 5.71
C TRP A 37 7.10 -5.31 4.52
N ILE A 38 7.16 -4.02 4.80
CA ILE A 38 7.11 -3.00 3.74
C ILE A 38 8.46 -2.32 3.65
N SER A 39 9.17 -2.52 2.52
CA SER A 39 10.43 -1.85 2.26
C SER A 39 10.19 -0.46 1.67
N ASP A 40 11.23 0.36 1.64
CA ASP A 40 11.14 1.69 1.04
C ASP A 40 10.77 1.62 -0.45
N ASP A 41 11.33 0.65 -1.17
CA ASP A 41 11.00 0.45 -2.59
C ASP A 41 9.53 0.08 -2.77
N THR A 42 9.02 -0.78 -1.91
CA THR A 42 7.61 -1.18 -1.93
C THR A 42 6.71 0.01 -1.64
N LEU A 43 7.09 0.84 -0.67
CA LEU A 43 6.35 2.04 -0.33
C LEU A 43 6.24 2.97 -1.54
N LEU A 44 7.34 3.17 -2.26
CA LEU A 44 7.35 4.00 -3.46
C LEU A 44 6.43 3.42 -4.54
N GLU A 45 6.47 2.12 -4.75
CA GLU A 45 5.62 1.46 -5.75
C GLU A 45 4.14 1.63 -5.41
N ILE A 46 3.78 1.50 -4.15
CA ILE A 46 2.40 1.70 -3.70
C ILE A 46 1.97 3.15 -3.92
N ALA A 47 2.84 4.10 -3.60
CA ALA A 47 2.56 5.52 -3.81
C ALA A 47 2.30 5.81 -5.29
N GLN A 48 3.12 5.27 -6.17
CA GLN A 48 2.94 5.43 -7.61
C GLN A 48 1.65 4.81 -8.10
N PHE A 49 1.33 3.62 -7.59
CA PHE A 49 0.09 2.93 -7.95
C PHE A 49 -1.14 3.73 -7.54
N LEU A 50 -1.11 4.33 -6.36
CA LEU A 50 -2.24 5.10 -5.82
C LEU A 50 -2.26 6.56 -6.31
N GLU A 51 -1.21 6.98 -7.00
CA GLU A 51 -1.07 8.35 -7.50
C GLU A 51 -1.07 9.37 -6.36
N ILE A 52 -0.39 9.03 -5.27
CA ILE A 52 -0.17 9.93 -4.13
C ILE A 52 1.32 10.01 -3.83
N THR A 53 1.71 10.90 -2.93
CA THR A 53 3.12 11.06 -2.60
C THR A 53 3.63 9.96 -1.69
N VAL A 54 4.93 9.73 -1.71
CA VAL A 54 5.58 8.79 -0.80
C VAL A 54 5.35 9.20 0.65
N GLU A 55 5.39 10.50 0.92
CA GLU A 55 5.15 11.03 2.25
C GLU A 55 3.76 10.68 2.77
N ASP A 56 2.76 10.73 1.90
CA ASP A 56 1.40 10.36 2.27
C ASP A 56 1.31 8.89 2.66
N VAL A 57 1.93 8.01 1.88
CA VAL A 57 1.94 6.57 2.17
C VAL A 57 2.71 6.31 3.47
N ASP A 58 3.85 6.95 3.64
CA ASP A 58 4.69 6.79 4.83
C ASP A 58 3.95 7.25 6.08
N SER A 59 3.23 8.36 6.01
CA SER A 59 2.43 8.85 7.13
C SER A 59 1.41 7.81 7.57
N VAL A 60 0.69 7.21 6.61
CA VAL A 60 -0.29 6.18 6.91
C VAL A 60 0.40 4.98 7.56
N ALA A 61 1.51 4.53 6.99
CA ALA A 61 2.25 3.38 7.50
C ALA A 61 2.76 3.64 8.93
N THR A 62 3.22 4.86 9.20
CA THR A 62 3.74 5.22 10.52
C THR A 62 2.65 5.22 11.58
N PHE A 63 1.48 5.73 11.24
CA PHE A 63 0.38 5.82 12.20
C PHE A 63 -0.36 4.49 12.40
N TYR A 64 -0.21 3.54 11.48
CA TYR A 64 -0.94 2.30 11.55
C TYR A 64 -0.06 1.20 12.13
N ASN A 65 -0.35 0.82 13.38
CA ASN A 65 0.50 -0.09 14.16
C ASN A 65 0.74 -1.46 13.54
N LEU A 66 -0.13 -1.88 12.63
CA LEU A 66 -0.03 -3.21 12.02
C LEU A 66 0.85 -3.23 10.77
N ILE A 67 1.38 -2.09 10.36
CA ILE A 67 2.29 -2.01 9.22
C ILE A 67 3.73 -2.13 9.71
N PHE A 68 4.43 -3.12 9.19
CA PHE A 68 5.82 -3.39 9.54
C PHE A 68 6.77 -2.80 8.51
N ARG A 69 7.63 -1.89 8.97
CA ARG A 69 8.62 -1.24 8.11
C ARG A 69 10.01 -1.43 8.64
#